data_88002692e0972c6f6eae66cfc9962573
#
_entry.id   88002692e0972c6f6eae66cfc9962573
#
_cell.length_a   1.000
_cell.length_b   1.000
_cell.length_c   1.000
_cell.angle_alpha   90.00
_cell.angle_beta   90.00
_cell.angle_gamma   90.00
#
_symmetry.space_group_name_H-M   'P 1'
#
loop_
_entity.id
_entity.type
_entity.pdbx_description
1 polymer ?
#
loop_
_entity_poly.entity_id
_entity_poly.type
_entity_poly.pdbx_seq_one_letter_code
_entity_poly.pdbx_strand_id
1 'polypeptide(L)'
;MKILIVEDDFVIAESLASELKKWNYGVIVVEQFDDILSIFNQHQPQLVLLDINLPTLNGFHWCQEIRRTSNVPIIFISSRIDNMDQIMAIQMGGDDFIEKPFNLSLTIAKIQALLRRTYDLSVANDSLTVKGCTLILDEAKVVYQEQNIQLSLTELQILKLLFQNEDKYVSRTALIEKCWESENFIDDNTLAVNMTRLRKKLNTIGVNDFIITKKNVGYKV
;
A
#
# COMPACT_ATOMS: atom_id res chain seq x y z
N MET A 1 -1.56 -12.25 7.41
CA MET A 1 -0.15 -12.34 6.96
C MET A 1 0.75 -12.33 8.16
N LYS A 2 1.89 -13.04 8.10
CA LYS A 2 2.91 -13.08 9.15
C LYS A 2 4.13 -12.28 8.72
N ILE A 3 4.69 -11.53 9.66
CA ILE A 3 5.91 -10.74 9.46
C ILE A 3 6.95 -11.23 10.47
N LEU A 4 8.14 -11.58 9.98
CA LEU A 4 9.28 -11.94 10.81
C LEU A 4 10.12 -10.68 11.06
N ILE A 5 10.40 -10.38 12.32
CA ILE A 5 11.29 -9.29 12.75
C ILE A 5 12.57 -9.89 13.28
N VAL A 6 13.68 -9.53 12.65
CA VAL A 6 15.05 -9.92 13.01
C VAL A 6 15.79 -8.65 13.38
N GLU A 7 15.74 -8.29 14.65
CA GLU A 7 16.26 -7.05 15.24
C GLU A 7 16.75 -7.35 16.65
N ASP A 8 18.00 -7.03 16.97
CA ASP A 8 18.61 -7.31 18.25
C ASP A 8 18.30 -6.23 19.31
N ASP A 9 17.95 -5.02 18.88
CA ASP A 9 17.42 -4.00 19.79
C ASP A 9 15.96 -4.33 20.16
N PHE A 10 15.78 -4.82 21.39
CA PHE A 10 14.47 -5.21 21.91
C PHE A 10 13.44 -4.07 21.86
N VAL A 11 13.85 -2.81 22.10
CA VAL A 11 12.93 -1.66 22.11
C VAL A 11 12.41 -1.39 20.70
N ILE A 12 13.27 -1.49 19.70
CA ILE A 12 12.92 -1.34 18.30
C ILE A 12 12.02 -2.49 17.85
N ALA A 13 12.41 -3.73 18.14
CA ALA A 13 11.64 -4.92 17.78
C ALA A 13 10.21 -4.90 18.36
N GLU A 14 10.07 -4.56 19.64
CA GLU A 14 8.77 -4.50 20.32
C GLU A 14 7.91 -3.34 19.80
N SER A 15 8.53 -2.19 19.52
CA SER A 15 7.84 -1.03 18.94
C SER A 15 7.24 -1.36 17.55
N LEU A 16 8.03 -2.01 16.68
CA LEU A 16 7.58 -2.50 15.37
C LEU A 16 6.49 -3.56 15.52
N ALA A 17 6.70 -4.54 16.41
CA ALA A 17 5.75 -5.62 16.65
C ALA A 17 4.39 -5.09 17.14
N SER A 18 4.41 -4.16 18.10
CA SER A 18 3.21 -3.53 18.62
C SER A 18 2.44 -2.79 17.55
N GLU A 19 3.14 -2.01 16.73
CA GLU A 19 2.49 -1.25 15.65
C GLU A 19 1.92 -2.17 14.56
N LEU A 20 2.67 -3.18 14.12
CA LEU A 20 2.21 -4.16 13.13
C LEU A 20 1.01 -4.97 13.60
N LYS A 21 0.93 -5.32 14.89
CA LYS A 21 -0.24 -6.00 15.48
C LYS A 21 -1.50 -5.15 15.40
N LYS A 22 -1.42 -3.81 15.52
CA LYS A 22 -2.57 -2.90 15.34
C LYS A 22 -3.14 -2.96 13.93
N TRP A 23 -2.31 -3.30 12.94
CA TRP A 23 -2.70 -3.50 11.55
C TRP A 23 -3.08 -4.95 11.22
N ASN A 24 -3.37 -5.78 12.25
CA ASN A 24 -3.77 -7.18 12.13
C ASN A 24 -2.73 -8.09 11.43
N TYR A 25 -1.44 -7.76 11.50
CA TYR A 25 -0.38 -8.69 11.10
C TYR A 25 -0.06 -9.65 12.24
N GLY A 26 0.16 -10.94 11.90
CA GLY A 26 0.83 -11.86 12.78
C GLY A 26 2.32 -11.52 12.82
N VAL A 27 2.89 -11.34 14.00
CA VAL A 27 4.28 -10.93 14.16
C VAL A 27 5.07 -12.00 14.91
N ILE A 28 6.22 -12.35 14.36
CA ILE A 28 7.21 -13.22 14.98
C ILE A 28 8.47 -12.36 15.21
N VAL A 29 8.92 -12.22 16.45
CA VAL A 29 10.17 -11.56 16.79
C VAL A 29 11.22 -12.65 17.06
N VAL A 30 12.39 -12.52 16.44
CA VAL A 30 13.51 -13.43 16.66
C VAL A 30 14.22 -13.07 17.95
N GLU A 31 14.39 -14.03 18.82
CA GLU A 31 15.13 -13.90 20.09
C GLU A 31 16.50 -14.57 20.06
N GLN A 32 16.69 -15.53 19.14
CA GLN A 32 17.95 -16.28 18.97
C GLN A 32 18.47 -16.10 17.54
N PHE A 33 19.64 -15.50 17.42
CA PHE A 33 20.21 -15.07 16.12
C PHE A 33 21.16 -16.10 15.51
N ASP A 34 21.32 -17.27 16.14
CA ASP A 34 22.25 -18.31 15.66
C ASP A 34 21.66 -19.12 14.51
N ASP A 35 20.34 -19.24 14.44
CA ASP A 35 19.64 -20.04 13.40
C ASP A 35 18.31 -19.38 12.96
N ILE A 36 18.41 -18.22 12.31
CA ILE A 36 17.26 -17.49 11.78
C ILE A 36 16.56 -18.27 10.67
N LEU A 37 17.32 -19.09 9.91
CA LEU A 37 16.73 -19.85 8.81
C LEU A 37 15.75 -20.92 9.29
N SER A 38 16.01 -21.59 10.42
CA SER A 38 15.06 -22.54 11.02
C SER A 38 13.77 -21.84 11.46
N ILE A 39 13.87 -20.66 12.09
CA ILE A 39 12.70 -19.86 12.49
C ILE A 39 11.91 -19.43 11.25
N PHE A 40 12.59 -18.95 10.22
CA PHE A 40 11.99 -18.60 8.94
C PHE A 40 11.21 -19.78 8.33
N ASN A 41 11.84 -20.95 8.24
CA ASN A 41 11.26 -22.15 7.67
C ASN A 41 10.06 -22.67 8.49
N GLN A 42 10.12 -22.58 9.81
CA GLN A 42 9.04 -23.00 10.70
C GLN A 42 7.80 -22.11 10.56
N HIS A 43 7.99 -20.80 10.45
CA HIS A 43 6.87 -19.84 10.49
C HIS A 43 6.34 -19.44 9.11
N GLN A 44 7.14 -19.61 8.04
CA GLN A 44 6.80 -19.25 6.66
C GLN A 44 6.20 -17.83 6.58
N PRO A 45 6.98 -16.79 6.96
CA PRO A 45 6.49 -15.41 6.94
C PRO A 45 6.27 -14.91 5.51
N GLN A 46 5.43 -13.89 5.36
CA GLN A 46 5.18 -13.21 4.09
C GLN A 46 6.02 -11.93 3.93
N LEU A 47 6.75 -11.53 4.96
CA LEU A 47 7.72 -10.45 4.93
C LEU A 47 8.76 -10.67 6.02
N VAL A 48 10.00 -10.29 5.74
CA VAL A 48 11.08 -10.24 6.74
C VAL A 48 11.55 -8.80 6.89
N LEU A 49 11.56 -8.30 8.13
CA LEU A 49 12.26 -7.09 8.54
C LEU A 49 13.58 -7.52 9.12
N LEU A 50 14.70 -7.09 8.55
CA LEU A 50 16.01 -7.66 8.82
C LEU A 50 17.04 -6.57 9.14
N ASP A 51 17.50 -6.52 10.39
CA ASP A 51 18.63 -5.64 10.71
C ASP A 51 19.91 -6.14 10.06
N ILE A 52 20.71 -5.22 9.57
CA ILE A 52 22.04 -5.50 9.03
C ILE A 52 23.01 -5.86 10.16
N ASN A 53 22.94 -5.18 11.30
CA ASN A 53 23.89 -5.32 12.41
C ASN A 53 23.36 -6.29 13.46
N LEU A 54 23.48 -7.58 13.22
CA LEU A 54 23.09 -8.62 14.17
C LEU A 54 24.31 -9.16 14.94
N PRO A 55 24.13 -9.74 16.13
CA PRO A 55 25.25 -10.10 17.03
C PRO A 55 26.10 -11.26 16.56
N THR A 56 25.58 -12.15 15.73
CA THR A 56 26.32 -13.34 15.24
C THR A 56 26.76 -13.18 13.79
N LEU A 57 25.86 -13.41 12.86
CA LEU A 57 26.04 -13.19 11.42
C LEU A 57 25.21 -11.99 10.98
N ASN A 58 25.77 -11.14 10.13
CA ASN A 58 25.07 -9.94 9.69
C ASN A 58 23.82 -10.24 8.85
N GLY A 59 22.93 -9.27 8.71
CA GLY A 59 21.67 -9.41 7.97
C GLY A 59 21.88 -9.76 6.50
N PHE A 60 22.98 -9.34 5.88
CA PHE A 60 23.25 -9.70 4.49
C PHE A 60 23.47 -11.21 4.31
N HIS A 61 24.16 -11.86 5.27
CA HIS A 61 24.29 -13.31 5.27
C HIS A 61 22.92 -13.99 5.32
N TRP A 62 22.07 -13.60 6.26
CA TRP A 62 20.74 -14.20 6.41
C TRP A 62 19.83 -13.92 5.20
N CYS A 63 19.94 -12.75 4.59
CA CYS A 63 19.25 -12.46 3.34
C CYS A 63 19.65 -13.47 2.24
N GLN A 64 20.95 -13.73 2.05
CA GLN A 64 21.43 -14.69 1.07
C GLN A 64 20.95 -16.12 1.37
N GLU A 65 20.99 -16.55 2.64
CA GLU A 65 20.49 -17.88 3.02
C GLU A 65 19.00 -18.04 2.73
N ILE A 66 18.18 -17.04 3.08
CA ILE A 66 16.74 -17.04 2.75
C ILE A 66 16.52 -17.04 1.23
N ARG A 67 17.29 -16.27 0.46
CA ARG A 67 17.18 -16.19 -1.00
C ARG A 67 17.52 -17.48 -1.73
N ARG A 68 18.26 -18.41 -1.12
CA ARG A 68 18.51 -19.74 -1.71
C ARG A 68 17.22 -20.56 -1.87
N THR A 69 16.22 -20.30 -1.05
CA THR A 69 15.01 -21.13 -0.97
C THR A 69 13.72 -20.34 -1.11
N SER A 70 13.75 -18.99 -1.04
CA SER A 70 12.54 -18.16 -0.99
C SER A 70 12.73 -16.80 -1.66
N ASN A 71 11.65 -16.35 -2.32
CA ASN A 71 11.52 -14.99 -2.85
C ASN A 71 10.66 -14.11 -1.94
N VAL A 72 10.52 -14.46 -0.65
CA VAL A 72 9.80 -13.62 0.33
C VAL A 72 10.38 -12.20 0.34
N PRO A 73 9.56 -11.14 0.37
CA PRO A 73 10.07 -9.78 0.45
C PRO A 73 10.87 -9.56 1.73
N ILE A 74 12.03 -8.91 1.61
CA ILE A 74 12.93 -8.56 2.71
C ILE A 74 13.17 -7.06 2.71
N ILE A 75 12.85 -6.42 3.82
CA ILE A 75 13.19 -5.02 4.08
C ILE A 75 14.35 -4.98 5.07
N PHE A 76 15.46 -4.39 4.65
CA PHE A 76 16.56 -4.14 5.57
C PHE A 76 16.27 -2.95 6.47
N ILE A 77 16.67 -3.06 7.74
CA ILE A 77 16.63 -1.97 8.71
C ILE A 77 18.07 -1.71 9.16
N SER A 78 18.53 -0.45 9.19
CA SER A 78 19.89 -0.15 9.62
C SER A 78 20.05 1.28 10.11
N SER A 79 21.00 1.47 11.04
CA SER A 79 21.46 2.79 11.49
C SER A 79 22.55 3.39 10.58
N ARG A 80 23.03 2.66 9.60
CA ARG A 80 24.06 3.13 8.66
C ARG A 80 23.43 3.80 7.46
N ILE A 81 23.86 5.05 7.21
CA ILE A 81 23.37 5.90 6.10
C ILE A 81 24.30 5.79 4.88
N ASP A 82 25.31 4.94 4.92
CA ASP A 82 26.28 4.85 3.83
C ASP A 82 25.58 4.35 2.56
N ASN A 83 25.72 5.10 1.47
CA ASN A 83 25.21 4.69 0.14
C ASN A 83 25.66 3.28 -0.25
N MET A 84 26.83 2.85 0.25
CA MET A 84 27.35 1.51 0.00
C MET A 84 26.49 0.42 0.66
N ASP A 85 26.01 0.62 1.90
CA ASP A 85 25.16 -0.36 2.57
C ASP A 85 23.79 -0.49 1.88
N GLN A 86 23.23 0.61 1.38
CA GLN A 86 21.98 0.57 0.60
C GLN A 86 22.16 -0.16 -0.73
N ILE A 87 23.26 0.09 -1.44
CA ILE A 87 23.59 -0.62 -2.67
C ILE A 87 23.80 -2.11 -2.39
N MET A 88 24.54 -2.45 -1.32
CA MET A 88 24.74 -3.84 -0.91
C MET A 88 23.42 -4.52 -0.53
N ALA A 89 22.54 -3.85 0.19
CA ALA A 89 21.23 -4.39 0.55
C ALA A 89 20.44 -4.84 -0.69
N ILE A 90 20.39 -4.00 -1.72
CA ILE A 90 19.72 -4.31 -2.99
C ILE A 90 20.45 -5.45 -3.73
N GLN A 91 21.79 -5.41 -3.82
CA GLN A 91 22.58 -6.45 -4.48
C GLN A 91 22.47 -7.81 -3.81
N MET A 92 22.30 -7.85 -2.47
CA MET A 92 22.11 -9.09 -1.72
C MET A 92 20.67 -9.62 -1.77
N GLY A 93 19.78 -8.94 -2.49
CA GLY A 93 18.40 -9.40 -2.72
C GLY A 93 17.37 -8.82 -1.77
N GLY A 94 17.67 -7.70 -1.10
CA GLY A 94 16.67 -6.91 -0.39
C GLY A 94 15.74 -6.17 -1.35
N ASP A 95 14.48 -6.02 -0.95
CA ASP A 95 13.44 -5.38 -1.76
C ASP A 95 13.24 -3.91 -1.38
N ASP A 96 13.57 -3.50 -0.15
CA ASP A 96 13.53 -2.11 0.32
C ASP A 96 14.49 -1.95 1.52
N PHE A 97 14.63 -0.69 1.95
CA PHE A 97 15.51 -0.30 3.03
C PHE A 97 14.82 0.73 3.94
N ILE A 98 15.03 0.61 5.26
CA ILE A 98 14.54 1.53 6.28
C ILE A 98 15.73 1.98 7.15
N GLU A 99 15.92 3.29 7.20
CA GLU A 99 16.97 3.91 7.99
C GLU A 99 16.51 4.17 9.44
N LYS A 100 17.36 3.85 10.40
CA LYS A 100 17.18 4.20 11.83
C LYS A 100 17.78 5.60 12.13
N PRO A 101 17.10 6.47 12.87
CA PRO A 101 15.76 6.30 13.45
C PRO A 101 14.64 6.50 12.43
N PHE A 102 13.63 5.65 12.46
CA PHE A 102 12.53 5.66 11.50
C PHE A 102 11.20 6.12 12.10
N ASN A 103 10.34 6.63 11.22
CA ASN A 103 8.95 6.93 11.54
C ASN A 103 8.10 5.66 11.34
N LEU A 104 7.43 5.19 12.41
CA LEU A 104 6.61 3.97 12.38
C LEU A 104 5.52 4.02 11.32
N SER A 105 4.82 5.15 11.15
CA SER A 105 3.75 5.28 10.14
C SER A 105 4.30 5.14 8.72
N LEU A 106 5.46 5.74 8.44
CA LEU A 106 6.12 5.60 7.14
C LEU A 106 6.61 4.17 6.92
N THR A 107 7.14 3.53 7.95
CA THR A 107 7.57 2.12 7.92
C THR A 107 6.40 1.20 7.57
N ILE A 108 5.25 1.38 8.23
CA ILE A 108 4.04 0.61 7.93
C ILE A 108 3.57 0.83 6.49
N ALA A 109 3.57 2.07 6.00
CA ALA A 109 3.20 2.38 4.62
C ALA A 109 4.11 1.66 3.60
N LYS A 110 5.44 1.63 3.84
CA LYS A 110 6.40 0.89 3.00
C LYS A 110 6.13 -0.63 3.02
N ILE A 111 5.91 -1.20 4.21
CA ILE A 111 5.57 -2.63 4.38
C ILE A 111 4.30 -2.97 3.58
N GLN A 112 3.24 -2.19 3.73
CA GLN A 112 1.98 -2.40 3.03
C GLN A 112 2.15 -2.30 1.51
N ALA A 113 2.89 -1.30 1.03
CA ALA A 113 3.17 -1.14 -0.39
C ALA A 113 3.96 -2.32 -0.98
N LEU A 114 4.95 -2.83 -0.24
CA LEU A 114 5.75 -3.98 -0.67
C LEU A 114 4.92 -5.27 -0.67
N LEU A 115 4.17 -5.55 0.41
CA LEU A 115 3.29 -6.72 0.49
C LEU A 115 2.25 -6.73 -0.63
N ARG A 116 1.65 -5.57 -0.92
CA ARG A 116 0.70 -5.43 -2.02
C ARG A 116 1.33 -5.79 -3.37
N ARG A 117 2.52 -5.27 -3.67
CA ARG A 117 3.23 -5.56 -4.93
C ARG A 117 3.65 -7.02 -5.05
N THR A 118 4.08 -7.64 -3.95
CA THR A 118 4.62 -9.00 -3.96
C THR A 118 3.54 -10.07 -4.04
N TYR A 119 2.43 -9.88 -3.33
CA TYR A 119 1.40 -10.92 -3.18
C TYR A 119 0.13 -10.64 -3.98
N ASP A 120 0.18 -9.65 -4.86
CA ASP A 120 -0.98 -9.27 -5.67
C ASP A 120 -2.26 -9.08 -4.81
N LEU A 121 -2.05 -8.49 -3.60
CA LEU A 121 -3.14 -8.22 -2.65
C LEU A 121 -4.13 -7.16 -3.20
N SER A 122 -3.89 -6.71 -4.41
CA SER A 122 -4.77 -5.84 -5.18
C SER A 122 -6.13 -6.47 -5.49
N VAL A 123 -6.24 -7.81 -5.43
CA VAL A 123 -7.46 -8.52 -5.87
C VAL A 123 -8.61 -8.50 -4.86
N ALA A 124 -8.39 -8.14 -3.59
CA ALA A 124 -9.46 -8.20 -2.59
C ALA A 124 -9.98 -6.85 -2.07
N ASN A 125 -9.22 -5.73 -2.20
CA ASN A 125 -9.65 -4.44 -1.64
C ASN A 125 -9.32 -3.18 -2.47
N ASP A 126 -8.62 -3.29 -3.59
CA ASP A 126 -8.29 -2.14 -4.44
C ASP A 126 -9.22 -1.97 -5.64
N SER A 127 -10.32 -2.69 -5.69
CA SER A 127 -11.39 -2.46 -6.65
C SER A 127 -12.73 -2.26 -5.95
N LEU A 128 -13.48 -1.30 -6.41
CA LEU A 128 -14.86 -1.04 -6.00
C LEU A 128 -15.76 -1.30 -7.19
N THR A 129 -16.81 -2.09 -7.02
CA THR A 129 -17.75 -2.38 -8.12
C THR A 129 -19.12 -1.83 -7.78
N VAL A 130 -19.65 -0.96 -8.64
CA VAL A 130 -20.97 -0.35 -8.55
C VAL A 130 -21.67 -0.44 -9.90
N LYS A 131 -22.87 -0.99 -9.94
CA LYS A 131 -23.70 -1.10 -11.17
C LYS A 131 -22.94 -1.71 -12.37
N GLY A 132 -22.07 -2.70 -12.11
CA GLY A 132 -21.28 -3.38 -13.13
C GLY A 132 -20.01 -2.63 -13.56
N CYS A 133 -19.76 -1.43 -13.07
CA CYS A 133 -18.49 -0.72 -13.26
C CYS A 133 -17.51 -1.10 -12.14
N THR A 134 -16.31 -1.48 -12.50
CA THR A 134 -15.22 -1.78 -11.54
C THR A 134 -14.17 -0.68 -11.59
N LEU A 135 -14.01 0.03 -10.49
CA LEU A 135 -12.95 1.01 -10.26
C LEU A 135 -11.72 0.31 -9.68
N ILE A 136 -10.65 0.23 -10.44
CA ILE A 136 -9.36 -0.36 -10.02
C ILE A 136 -8.48 0.78 -9.53
N LEU A 137 -8.21 0.80 -8.22
CA LEU A 137 -7.62 1.96 -7.54
C LEU A 137 -6.13 2.13 -7.82
N ASP A 138 -5.37 1.06 -7.83
CA ASP A 138 -3.92 1.04 -8.07
C ASP A 138 -3.55 1.38 -9.51
N GLU A 139 -4.39 0.99 -10.46
CA GLU A 139 -4.21 1.31 -11.87
C GLU A 139 -4.90 2.62 -12.30
N ALA A 140 -5.61 3.29 -11.37
CA ALA A 140 -6.40 4.50 -11.64
C ALA A 140 -7.29 4.37 -12.88
N LYS A 141 -8.03 3.25 -13.00
CA LYS A 141 -8.89 2.99 -14.17
C LYS A 141 -10.28 2.49 -13.77
N VAL A 142 -11.25 2.73 -14.66
CA VAL A 142 -12.57 2.10 -14.60
C VAL A 142 -12.67 1.06 -15.70
N VAL A 143 -13.19 -0.11 -15.35
CA VAL A 143 -13.51 -1.19 -16.28
C VAL A 143 -15.02 -1.40 -16.31
N TYR A 144 -15.60 -1.49 -17.51
CA TYR A 144 -16.98 -1.86 -17.72
C TYR A 144 -17.07 -2.81 -18.93
N GLN A 145 -17.58 -4.01 -18.70
CA GLN A 145 -17.54 -5.10 -19.69
C GLN A 145 -16.08 -5.36 -20.12
N GLU A 146 -15.75 -5.25 -21.41
CA GLU A 146 -14.39 -5.45 -21.94
C GLU A 146 -13.64 -4.13 -22.21
N GLN A 147 -14.24 -2.98 -21.84
CA GLN A 147 -13.68 -1.66 -22.09
C GLN A 147 -13.14 -1.04 -20.81
N ASN A 148 -12.14 -0.18 -20.94
CA ASN A 148 -11.57 0.54 -19.81
C ASN A 148 -11.20 1.98 -20.17
N ILE A 149 -11.14 2.84 -19.13
CA ILE A 149 -10.70 4.23 -19.22
C ILE A 149 -9.73 4.55 -18.10
N GLN A 150 -8.70 5.33 -18.41
CA GLN A 150 -7.76 5.86 -17.44
C GLN A 150 -8.30 7.13 -16.77
N LEU A 151 -8.02 7.25 -15.48
CA LEU A 151 -8.41 8.37 -14.64
C LEU A 151 -7.19 9.20 -14.24
N SER A 152 -7.38 10.52 -14.09
CA SER A 152 -6.43 11.33 -13.32
C SER A 152 -6.57 11.05 -11.82
N LEU A 153 -5.58 11.45 -11.00
CA LEU A 153 -5.63 11.28 -9.55
C LEU A 153 -6.89 11.94 -8.94
N THR A 154 -7.24 13.13 -9.39
CA THR A 154 -8.45 13.83 -8.93
C THR A 154 -9.73 13.07 -9.31
N GLU A 155 -9.83 12.58 -10.56
CA GLU A 155 -10.96 11.78 -11.03
C GLU A 155 -11.10 10.48 -10.24
N LEU A 156 -9.96 9.84 -9.92
CA LEU A 156 -9.91 8.63 -9.10
C LEU A 156 -10.45 8.88 -7.69
N GLN A 157 -10.00 9.95 -7.00
CA GLN A 157 -10.46 10.27 -5.65
C GLN A 157 -11.95 10.58 -5.62
N ILE A 158 -12.46 11.33 -6.60
CA ILE A 158 -13.88 11.64 -6.75
C ILE A 158 -14.69 10.34 -6.90
N LEU A 159 -14.32 9.48 -7.87
CA LEU A 159 -15.03 8.22 -8.10
C LEU A 159 -14.94 7.26 -6.93
N LYS A 160 -13.77 7.16 -6.30
CA LYS A 160 -13.57 6.33 -5.09
C LYS A 160 -14.58 6.69 -4.00
N LEU A 161 -14.72 7.99 -3.71
CA LEU A 161 -15.66 8.44 -2.67
C LEU A 161 -17.11 8.18 -3.06
N LEU A 162 -17.46 8.36 -4.33
CA LEU A 162 -18.82 8.07 -4.83
C LEU A 162 -19.12 6.56 -4.77
N PHE A 163 -18.19 5.69 -5.18
CA PHE A 163 -18.34 4.23 -5.11
C PHE A 163 -18.48 3.73 -3.66
N GLN A 164 -17.70 4.30 -2.72
CA GLN A 164 -17.82 3.98 -1.29
C GLN A 164 -19.17 4.41 -0.68
N ASN A 165 -19.88 5.29 -1.35
CA ASN A 165 -21.18 5.81 -0.93
C ASN A 165 -22.28 5.50 -1.97
N GLU A 166 -22.28 4.26 -2.50
CA GLU A 166 -23.26 3.81 -3.49
C GLU A 166 -24.68 4.20 -3.07
N ASP A 167 -25.45 4.72 -4.03
CA ASP A 167 -26.82 5.19 -3.89
C ASP A 167 -27.05 6.33 -2.87
N LYS A 168 -25.99 6.89 -2.28
CA LYS A 168 -26.09 8.05 -1.38
C LYS A 168 -25.50 9.30 -2.03
N TYR A 169 -26.11 10.44 -1.75
CA TYR A 169 -25.56 11.72 -2.21
C TYR A 169 -24.36 12.12 -1.35
N VAL A 170 -23.21 12.31 -2.00
CA VAL A 170 -22.01 12.89 -1.40
C VAL A 170 -22.00 14.39 -1.68
N SER A 171 -21.84 15.20 -0.65
CA SER A 171 -21.84 16.65 -0.79
C SER A 171 -20.63 17.16 -1.58
N ARG A 172 -20.75 18.35 -2.17
CA ARG A 172 -19.63 19.00 -2.88
C ARG A 172 -18.44 19.24 -1.95
N THR A 173 -18.72 19.71 -0.73
CA THR A 173 -17.70 19.95 0.30
C THR A 173 -16.93 18.67 0.65
N ALA A 174 -17.63 17.57 0.90
CA ALA A 174 -16.98 16.29 1.21
C ALA A 174 -16.07 15.78 0.06
N LEU A 175 -16.48 15.99 -1.19
CA LEU A 175 -15.64 15.64 -2.36
C LEU A 175 -14.39 16.51 -2.45
N ILE A 176 -14.51 17.80 -2.20
CA ILE A 176 -13.39 18.75 -2.20
C ILE A 176 -12.41 18.44 -1.06
N GLU A 177 -12.91 18.26 0.16
CA GLU A 177 -12.11 17.89 1.33
C GLU A 177 -11.34 16.58 1.10
N LYS A 178 -11.98 15.58 0.51
CA LYS A 178 -11.32 14.30 0.18
C LYS A 178 -10.21 14.44 -0.84
N CYS A 179 -10.36 15.32 -1.83
CA CYS A 179 -9.30 15.65 -2.77
C CYS A 179 -8.14 16.37 -2.06
N TRP A 180 -8.39 17.26 -1.09
CA TRP A 180 -7.36 17.95 -0.33
C TRP A 180 -6.54 17.01 0.56
N GLU A 181 -7.18 16.04 1.20
CA GLU A 181 -6.47 14.99 1.96
C GLU A 181 -5.45 14.21 1.10
N SER A 182 -5.66 14.16 -0.21
CA SER A 182 -4.80 13.50 -1.18
C SER A 182 -3.85 14.48 -1.89
N GLU A 183 -3.60 15.67 -1.31
CA GLU A 183 -2.78 16.75 -1.87
C GLU A 183 -3.27 17.30 -3.24
N ASN A 184 -4.50 16.97 -3.63
CA ASN A 184 -5.13 17.48 -4.85
C ASN A 184 -6.07 18.64 -4.50
N PHE A 185 -5.51 19.85 -4.41
CA PHE A 185 -6.27 21.05 -4.09
C PHE A 185 -7.20 21.44 -5.23
N ILE A 186 -8.50 21.26 -5.03
CA ILE A 186 -9.54 21.64 -5.98
C ILE A 186 -10.57 22.58 -5.32
N ASP A 187 -11.15 23.44 -6.13
CA ASP A 187 -12.29 24.27 -5.78
C ASP A 187 -13.59 23.76 -6.42
N ASP A 188 -14.69 24.44 -6.18
CA ASP A 188 -16.03 24.08 -6.70
C ASP A 188 -16.07 24.07 -8.24
N ASN A 189 -15.35 24.99 -8.91
CA ASN A 189 -15.27 25.05 -10.37
C ASN A 189 -14.49 23.87 -10.92
N THR A 190 -13.35 23.58 -10.30
CA THR A 190 -12.51 22.43 -10.65
C THR A 190 -13.26 21.12 -10.45
N LEU A 191 -14.04 20.98 -9.38
CA LEU A 191 -14.89 19.81 -9.15
C LEU A 191 -15.92 19.66 -10.30
N ALA A 192 -16.62 20.74 -10.68
CA ALA A 192 -17.60 20.70 -11.75
C ALA A 192 -16.98 20.29 -13.11
N VAL A 193 -15.77 20.78 -13.41
CA VAL A 193 -15.02 20.41 -14.62
C VAL A 193 -14.66 18.93 -14.59
N ASN A 194 -14.14 18.40 -13.46
CA ASN A 194 -13.81 16.99 -13.32
C ASN A 194 -15.05 16.09 -13.44
N MET A 195 -16.19 16.49 -12.86
CA MET A 195 -17.46 15.77 -13.03
C MET A 195 -17.89 15.68 -14.50
N THR A 196 -17.72 16.76 -15.24
CA THR A 196 -18.03 16.78 -16.69
C THR A 196 -17.11 15.87 -17.47
N ARG A 197 -15.80 15.87 -17.15
CA ARG A 197 -14.81 14.98 -17.78
C ARG A 197 -15.09 13.52 -17.46
N LEU A 198 -15.37 13.18 -16.20
CA LEU A 198 -15.73 11.84 -15.78
C LEU A 198 -16.94 11.30 -16.54
N ARG A 199 -18.02 12.07 -16.64
CA ARG A 199 -19.20 11.67 -17.42
C ARG A 199 -18.85 11.38 -18.88
N LYS A 200 -18.07 12.27 -19.52
CA LYS A 200 -17.60 12.05 -20.91
C LYS A 200 -16.82 10.76 -21.04
N LYS A 201 -15.87 10.52 -20.12
CA LYS A 201 -15.05 9.29 -20.12
C LYS A 201 -15.91 8.04 -19.93
N LEU A 202 -16.81 8.03 -18.94
CA LEU A 202 -17.71 6.90 -18.68
C LEU A 202 -18.62 6.60 -19.88
N ASN A 203 -19.14 7.65 -20.54
CA ASN A 203 -19.94 7.47 -21.75
C ASN A 203 -19.16 6.80 -22.89
N THR A 204 -17.84 6.99 -23.02
CA THR A 204 -17.04 6.34 -24.05
C THR A 204 -16.97 4.82 -23.92
N ILE A 205 -17.22 4.28 -22.73
CA ILE A 205 -17.26 2.84 -22.45
C ILE A 205 -18.70 2.32 -22.27
N GLY A 206 -19.71 3.10 -22.69
CA GLY A 206 -21.11 2.70 -22.64
C GLY A 206 -21.81 2.92 -21.29
N VAL A 207 -21.16 3.57 -20.34
CA VAL A 207 -21.70 3.86 -19.00
C VAL A 207 -22.34 5.25 -19.01
N ASN A 208 -23.64 5.31 -19.34
CA ASN A 208 -24.38 6.54 -19.46
C ASN A 208 -25.13 6.88 -18.15
N ASP A 209 -25.27 8.16 -17.85
CA ASP A 209 -26.01 8.69 -16.69
C ASP A 209 -25.60 8.10 -15.32
N PHE A 210 -24.38 7.62 -15.23
CA PHE A 210 -23.86 6.95 -14.04
C PHE A 210 -23.73 7.91 -12.85
N ILE A 211 -23.23 9.15 -13.07
CA ILE A 211 -23.09 10.15 -12.01
C ILE A 211 -24.28 11.09 -12.05
N ILE A 212 -25.13 11.00 -11.05
CA ILE A 212 -26.34 11.81 -10.90
C ILE A 212 -26.02 13.06 -10.07
N THR A 213 -26.49 14.23 -10.52
CA THR A 213 -26.40 15.48 -9.75
C THR A 213 -27.75 15.84 -9.15
N LYS A 214 -27.77 16.18 -7.88
CA LYS A 214 -28.91 16.86 -7.23
C LYS A 214 -28.46 18.25 -6.81
N LYS A 215 -29.13 19.26 -7.37
CA LYS A 215 -28.83 20.68 -7.10
C LYS A 215 -28.86 20.96 -5.59
N ASN A 216 -27.85 21.66 -5.09
CA ASN A 216 -27.65 22.02 -3.68
C ASN A 216 -27.49 20.82 -2.70
N VAL A 217 -27.36 19.59 -3.19
CA VAL A 217 -27.15 18.41 -2.35
C VAL A 217 -25.78 17.79 -2.66
N GLY A 218 -25.52 17.43 -3.93
CA GLY A 218 -24.25 16.80 -4.31
C GLY A 218 -24.39 15.84 -5.48
N TYR A 219 -23.55 14.81 -5.47
CA TYR A 219 -23.45 13.81 -6.53
C TYR A 219 -23.61 12.40 -5.96
N LYS A 220 -24.14 11.47 -6.76
CA LYS A 220 -24.17 10.03 -6.43
C LYS A 220 -23.94 9.16 -7.67
N VAL A 221 -23.62 7.92 -7.48
CA VAL A 221 -23.58 6.84 -8.46
C VAL A 221 -24.60 5.76 -8.10
#